data_d247240df32beffadd58db2b2454e381
#
_entry.id   d247240df32beffadd58db2b2454e381
#
_cell.length_a   1.000
_cell.length_b   1.000
_cell.length_c   1.000
_cell.angle_alpha   90.00
_cell.angle_beta   90.00
_cell.angle_gamma   90.00
#
_symmetry.space_group_name_H-M   'P 1'
#
loop_
_entity.id
_entity.type
_entity.pdbx_description
1 polymer ?
#
loop_
_entity_poly.entity_id
_entity_poly.type
_entity_poly.pdbx_seq_one_letter_code
_entity_poly.pdbx_strand_id
1 'polypeptide(L)'
;MESDADVDMEELPGEHLPVLAEENDKEMDGGEEYCSVHGHKGDKITVTEAPEWPSYLVNVESDFGKSLSRRLFHWGPLAAIFLTGFIGITAVYVHLTWWPIDDPIAFLDLSLFTLLIYGTLYNLVRASYIGGGYVTKGWHPPQPEHSSRLQFCAHCSGYKAPRSHHCQKCNRCVMKMDHHCPWINNCVGHRNQIYFFSFLLFAVLGCLHACGILGVVLFRTLYFMFNGITRQDYIYNDSIIKDGTTFFCTVLAFSFSIGVVLAVGVLLYTQIMVVLRNKTGIEEYICTKAEYRERDESEGPFVFPYHLGIRRNISEVFPSFWARIPRGNGIWWPIRSDCSQFSLSEEQLIQKANKRFYARIYQIHEDFEGGWFKAWRFGLRTFICQPCSEERRIAVKKGESYAITRIQSNWLYGQRLLEMDKIEGPFSENPYAARASRDQTNQAVVKQATQPRGWFPKQVAKPKYRSQEDENKKDL
;
A
#
# COMPACT_ATOMS: atom_id res chain seq x y z
N MET A 1 -39.67 33.10 16.36
CA MET A 1 -38.86 33.58 17.47
C MET A 1 -38.68 32.42 18.42
N GLU A 2 -37.59 31.73 18.24
CA GLU A 2 -36.92 30.94 19.27
C GLU A 2 -35.61 30.50 18.68
N SER A 3 -34.56 30.88 19.35
CA SER A 3 -33.19 30.88 18.91
C SER A 3 -32.55 29.51 19.08
N ASP A 4 -32.00 28.99 18.01
CA ASP A 4 -31.08 27.86 18.05
C ASP A 4 -29.78 28.29 18.78
N ALA A 5 -29.56 27.71 19.93
CA ALA A 5 -28.33 27.84 20.67
C ALA A 5 -27.30 26.85 20.08
N ASP A 6 -26.33 27.39 19.36
CA ASP A 6 -25.09 26.70 19.04
C ASP A 6 -24.35 26.35 20.35
N VAL A 7 -24.24 25.06 20.64
CA VAL A 7 -23.41 24.56 21.73
C VAL A 7 -22.01 24.38 21.18
N ASP A 8 -21.17 25.37 21.42
CA ASP A 8 -19.74 25.30 21.24
C ASP A 8 -19.17 24.11 22.02
N MET A 9 -18.46 23.25 21.32
CA MET A 9 -17.70 22.17 21.93
C MET A 9 -16.40 22.74 22.50
N GLU A 10 -16.42 23.13 23.78
CA GLU A 10 -15.20 23.40 24.53
C GLU A 10 -14.28 22.16 24.55
N GLU A 11 -13.05 22.44 24.25
CA GLU A 11 -11.92 21.50 24.29
C GLU A 11 -11.68 21.05 25.74
N LEU A 12 -11.72 19.75 25.98
CA LEU A 12 -11.23 19.16 27.22
C LEU A 12 -9.70 19.20 27.21
N PRO A 13 -9.07 19.64 28.31
CA PRO A 13 -7.61 19.72 28.40
C PRO A 13 -6.98 18.35 28.52
N GLY A 14 -6.04 18.11 27.63
CA GLY A 14 -4.87 17.29 27.79
C GLY A 14 -5.04 15.80 27.90
N GLU A 15 -4.96 15.15 26.76
CA GLU A 15 -4.09 14.01 26.55
C GLU A 15 -3.81 13.95 25.05
N HIS A 16 -2.60 14.31 24.68
CA HIS A 16 -2.13 14.35 23.29
C HIS A 16 -2.14 12.95 22.67
N LEU A 17 -3.26 12.59 22.04
CA LEU A 17 -3.22 11.68 20.90
C LEU A 17 -2.77 12.51 19.71
N PRO A 18 -1.72 12.14 18.97
CA PRO A 18 -1.38 12.84 17.74
C PRO A 18 -2.54 12.66 16.77
N VAL A 19 -3.29 13.73 16.58
CA VAL A 19 -4.17 13.96 15.45
C VAL A 19 -3.29 13.80 14.22
N LEU A 20 -3.68 12.96 13.29
CA LEU A 20 -3.05 12.89 11.98
C LEU A 20 -3.03 14.31 11.41
N ALA A 21 -1.83 14.87 11.29
CA ALA A 21 -1.56 16.20 10.82
C ALA A 21 -2.24 16.44 9.48
N GLU A 22 -2.99 17.52 9.39
CA GLU A 22 -3.23 18.24 8.16
C GLU A 22 -1.87 18.66 7.60
N GLU A 23 -1.65 18.38 6.34
CA GLU A 23 -0.51 18.85 5.57
C GLU A 23 -0.50 20.39 5.63
N ASN A 24 0.43 20.92 6.40
CA ASN A 24 0.88 22.29 6.24
C ASN A 24 2.25 22.23 5.58
N ASP A 25 2.29 22.71 4.35
CA ASP A 25 3.51 23.04 3.61
C ASP A 25 4.43 23.92 4.48
N LYS A 26 5.48 23.32 5.00
CA LYS A 26 6.69 24.03 5.41
C LYS A 26 7.87 23.38 4.73
N GLU A 27 8.57 24.21 3.99
CA GLU A 27 9.85 23.96 3.35
C GLU A 27 10.73 23.05 4.19
N MET A 28 11.08 21.90 3.59
CA MET A 28 12.10 21.01 4.15
C MET A 28 13.46 21.53 3.70
N ASP A 29 14.11 22.22 4.63
CA ASP A 29 15.56 22.40 4.62
C ASP A 29 16.22 21.02 4.80
N GLY A 30 17.27 20.81 4.02
CA GLY A 30 17.90 19.52 3.87
C GLY A 30 18.61 19.05 5.14
N GLY A 31 18.53 17.76 5.34
CA GLY A 31 19.51 17.09 6.17
C GLY A 31 18.93 16.26 7.31
N GLU A 32 19.35 15.04 7.26
CA GLU A 32 19.46 14.06 8.32
C GLU A 32 18.34 13.04 8.46
N GLU A 33 18.75 11.84 8.07
CA GLU A 33 18.14 10.54 8.29
C GLU A 33 17.52 10.40 9.69
N TYR A 34 16.21 10.60 9.80
CA TYR A 34 15.47 10.15 10.98
C TYR A 34 14.89 8.75 10.74
N CYS A 35 15.79 7.79 10.75
CA CYS A 35 15.45 6.42 11.13
C CYS A 35 16.32 6.15 12.35
N SER A 36 15.79 6.34 13.56
CA SER A 36 16.45 5.90 14.78
C SER A 36 16.48 4.37 14.81
N VAL A 37 17.40 3.82 14.02
CA VAL A 37 17.97 2.53 14.32
C VAL A 37 18.80 2.78 15.59
N HIS A 38 18.22 2.57 16.75
CA HIS A 38 18.98 2.46 18.00
C HIS A 38 19.77 1.15 17.96
N GLY A 39 20.76 1.11 17.05
CA GLY A 39 21.91 0.29 17.13
C GLY A 39 23.08 1.26 17.09
N HIS A 40 23.99 1.18 18.04
CA HIS A 40 25.22 1.96 18.05
C HIS A 40 25.88 1.89 16.66
N LYS A 41 26.33 3.04 16.14
CA LYS A 41 27.13 3.11 14.90
C LYS A 41 28.33 2.15 15.08
N GLY A 42 28.27 0.95 14.52
CA GLY A 42 29.35 -0.02 14.54
C GLY A 42 28.98 -1.47 14.88
N ASP A 43 27.78 -1.74 15.41
CA ASP A 43 27.41 -3.11 15.75
C ASP A 43 27.13 -3.94 14.48
N LYS A 44 27.89 -5.03 14.34
CA LYS A 44 27.66 -6.04 13.29
C LYS A 44 26.27 -6.64 13.48
N ILE A 45 25.37 -6.40 12.53
CA ILE A 45 24.05 -7.06 12.52
C ILE A 45 24.29 -8.56 12.37
N THR A 46 24.03 -9.33 13.42
CA THR A 46 24.02 -10.79 13.38
C THR A 46 22.65 -11.27 12.87
N VAL A 47 22.65 -12.27 12.00
CA VAL A 47 21.45 -12.76 11.30
C VAL A 47 21.21 -14.22 11.67
N THR A 48 20.00 -14.54 12.06
CA THR A 48 19.50 -15.91 12.17
C THR A 48 18.79 -16.26 10.87
N GLU A 49 19.26 -17.28 10.18
CA GLU A 49 18.65 -17.73 8.92
C GLU A 49 17.24 -18.30 9.16
N ALA A 50 16.43 -18.25 8.11
CA ALA A 50 15.09 -18.83 8.16
C ALA A 50 15.20 -20.35 8.41
N PRO A 51 14.35 -20.92 9.28
CA PRO A 51 14.33 -22.36 9.48
C PRO A 51 13.97 -23.07 8.17
N GLU A 52 14.71 -24.16 7.87
CA GLU A 52 14.38 -25.05 6.76
C GLU A 52 13.16 -25.91 7.15
N TRP A 53 12.04 -25.58 6.55
CA TRP A 53 10.83 -26.40 6.72
C TRP A 53 10.65 -27.30 5.51
N PRO A 54 10.22 -28.56 5.71
CA PRO A 54 9.87 -29.44 4.61
C PRO A 54 8.85 -28.78 3.68
N SER A 55 9.01 -28.92 2.38
CA SER A 55 8.21 -28.25 1.35
C SER A 55 6.70 -28.53 1.47
N TYR A 56 6.32 -29.68 2.01
CA TYR A 56 4.91 -30.06 2.25
C TYR A 56 4.24 -29.27 3.37
N LEU A 57 5.00 -28.66 4.30
CA LEU A 57 4.46 -27.77 5.34
C LEU A 57 4.34 -26.32 4.86
N VAL A 58 4.90 -26.03 3.71
CA VAL A 58 4.88 -24.72 3.07
C VAL A 58 3.94 -24.79 1.88
N ASN A 59 2.65 -24.93 2.14
CA ASN A 59 1.64 -24.84 1.08
C ASN A 59 1.54 -23.41 0.57
N VAL A 60 2.40 -23.08 -0.40
CA VAL A 60 2.33 -21.84 -1.17
C VAL A 60 1.51 -22.13 -2.41
N GLU A 61 0.24 -21.76 -2.39
CA GLU A 61 -0.54 -21.81 -3.62
C GLU A 61 0.04 -20.84 -4.64
N SER A 62 0.51 -21.38 -5.75
CA SER A 62 0.63 -20.62 -6.99
C SER A 62 -0.79 -20.38 -7.49
N ASP A 63 -1.46 -19.35 -6.95
CA ASP A 63 -2.84 -19.08 -7.36
C ASP A 63 -2.85 -18.38 -8.72
N PHE A 64 -3.00 -19.17 -9.74
CA PHE A 64 -3.43 -18.74 -11.06
C PHE A 64 -4.96 -18.52 -11.14
N GLY A 65 -5.63 -18.27 -10.01
CA GLY A 65 -7.10 -18.19 -9.89
C GLY A 65 -7.79 -17.15 -10.77
N LYS A 66 -7.03 -16.23 -11.37
CA LYS A 66 -7.50 -15.40 -12.50
C LYS A 66 -6.56 -15.63 -13.67
N SER A 67 -7.11 -16.01 -14.83
CA SER A 67 -6.35 -16.11 -16.08
C SER A 67 -5.60 -14.80 -16.37
N LEU A 68 -4.45 -14.87 -17.02
CA LEU A 68 -3.66 -13.69 -17.41
C LEU A 68 -4.52 -12.66 -18.16
N SER A 69 -5.41 -13.13 -19.05
CA SER A 69 -6.34 -12.28 -19.77
C SER A 69 -7.20 -11.42 -18.82
N ARG A 70 -7.82 -12.00 -17.81
CA ARG A 70 -8.63 -11.24 -16.83
C ARG A 70 -7.83 -10.23 -16.02
N ARG A 71 -6.53 -10.47 -15.81
CA ARG A 71 -5.65 -9.52 -15.11
C ARG A 71 -5.26 -8.37 -16.02
N LEU A 72 -4.91 -8.64 -17.27
CA LEU A 72 -4.51 -7.63 -18.25
C LEU A 72 -5.71 -6.83 -18.80
N PHE A 73 -6.90 -7.45 -18.94
CA PHE A 73 -8.14 -6.75 -19.30
C PHE A 73 -8.75 -5.97 -18.13
N HIS A 74 -7.94 -5.10 -17.54
CA HIS A 74 -8.34 -4.16 -16.51
C HIS A 74 -7.80 -2.78 -16.89
N TRP A 75 -8.49 -1.72 -16.51
CA TRP A 75 -8.13 -0.36 -16.91
C TRP A 75 -6.65 -0.01 -16.65
N GLY A 76 -6.08 -0.47 -15.52
CA GLY A 76 -4.70 -0.14 -15.14
C GLY A 76 -3.65 -0.74 -16.09
N PRO A 77 -3.57 -2.09 -16.27
CA PRO A 77 -2.66 -2.69 -17.25
C PRO A 77 -2.90 -2.18 -18.68
N LEU A 78 -4.16 -2.03 -19.09
CA LEU A 78 -4.48 -1.50 -20.42
C LEU A 78 -3.97 -0.08 -20.61
N ALA A 79 -4.15 0.80 -19.61
CA ALA A 79 -3.62 2.16 -19.65
C ALA A 79 -2.09 2.19 -19.69
N ALA A 80 -1.41 1.32 -18.92
CA ALA A 80 0.04 1.20 -18.94
C ALA A 80 0.58 0.70 -20.28
N ILE A 81 -0.07 -0.32 -20.87
CA ILE A 81 0.30 -0.84 -22.20
C ILE A 81 0.05 0.22 -23.28
N PHE A 82 -1.11 0.88 -23.23
CA PHE A 82 -1.44 1.94 -24.18
C PHE A 82 -0.43 3.10 -24.11
N LEU A 83 -0.14 3.56 -22.92
CA LEU A 83 0.79 4.69 -22.73
C LEU A 83 2.21 4.34 -23.17
N THR A 84 2.70 3.14 -22.81
CA THR A 84 4.00 2.64 -23.26
C THR A 84 4.04 2.47 -24.78
N GLY A 85 2.99 1.94 -25.37
CA GLY A 85 2.87 1.78 -26.82
C GLY A 85 2.80 3.12 -27.56
N PHE A 86 2.00 4.07 -27.08
CA PHE A 86 1.86 5.39 -27.68
C PHE A 86 3.17 6.18 -27.67
N ILE A 87 3.84 6.25 -26.50
CA ILE A 87 5.15 6.90 -26.38
C ILE A 87 6.18 6.18 -27.25
N GLY A 88 6.22 4.85 -27.17
CA GLY A 88 7.19 4.05 -27.89
C GLY A 88 7.07 4.17 -29.41
N ILE A 89 5.85 4.00 -29.95
CA ILE A 89 5.61 4.11 -31.41
C ILE A 89 5.94 5.53 -31.89
N THR A 90 5.51 6.55 -31.17
CA THR A 90 5.79 7.95 -31.57
C THR A 90 7.29 8.22 -31.56
N ALA A 91 8.01 7.81 -30.52
CA ALA A 91 9.45 8.03 -30.42
C ALA A 91 10.23 7.26 -31.48
N VAL A 92 9.88 5.98 -31.76
CA VAL A 92 10.49 5.19 -32.83
C VAL A 92 10.24 5.84 -34.20
N TYR A 93 8.99 6.23 -34.48
CA TYR A 93 8.64 6.87 -35.73
C TYR A 93 9.44 8.16 -35.94
N VAL A 94 9.47 9.02 -34.94
CA VAL A 94 10.20 10.30 -34.99
C VAL A 94 11.71 10.06 -35.11
N HIS A 95 12.28 9.09 -34.39
CA HIS A 95 13.69 8.74 -34.50
C HIS A 95 14.06 8.32 -35.93
N LEU A 96 13.29 7.41 -36.55
CA LEU A 96 13.52 6.89 -37.90
C LEU A 96 13.37 7.97 -38.99
N THR A 97 12.61 9.03 -38.76
CA THR A 97 12.43 10.10 -39.75
C THR A 97 13.64 11.03 -39.87
N TRP A 98 14.42 11.20 -38.82
CA TRP A 98 15.52 12.17 -38.83
C TRP A 98 16.91 11.57 -38.61
N TRP A 99 17.00 10.36 -38.04
CA TRP A 99 18.27 9.67 -37.79
C TRP A 99 18.21 8.24 -38.37
N PRO A 100 18.66 8.07 -39.59
CA PRO A 100 18.56 6.77 -40.28
C PRO A 100 19.34 5.67 -39.58
N ILE A 101 18.81 4.46 -39.56
CA ILE A 101 19.40 3.27 -38.93
C ILE A 101 20.69 2.77 -39.58
N ASP A 102 21.06 3.30 -40.76
CA ASP A 102 22.33 3.04 -41.42
C ASP A 102 23.51 3.61 -40.66
N ASP A 103 23.27 4.62 -39.81
CA ASP A 103 24.23 5.10 -38.83
C ASP A 103 24.32 4.10 -37.65
N PRO A 104 25.51 3.55 -37.35
CA PRO A 104 25.68 2.59 -36.25
C PRO A 104 25.26 3.15 -34.89
N ILE A 105 25.42 4.48 -34.65
CA ILE A 105 25.05 5.12 -33.39
C ILE A 105 23.52 5.20 -33.30
N ALA A 106 22.84 5.58 -34.40
CA ALA A 106 21.38 5.61 -34.46
C ALA A 106 20.79 4.21 -34.22
N PHE A 107 21.41 3.18 -34.80
CA PHE A 107 21.02 1.78 -34.58
C PHE A 107 21.17 1.36 -33.11
N LEU A 108 22.26 1.70 -32.46
CA LEU A 108 22.49 1.38 -31.04
C LEU A 108 21.50 2.14 -30.13
N ASP A 109 21.25 3.42 -30.42
CA ASP A 109 20.31 4.24 -29.65
C ASP A 109 18.88 3.68 -29.74
N LEU A 110 18.40 3.38 -30.95
CA LEU A 110 17.09 2.78 -31.17
C LEU A 110 16.97 1.37 -30.58
N SER A 111 18.04 0.59 -30.63
CA SER A 111 18.09 -0.75 -30.01
C SER A 111 17.99 -0.69 -28.51
N LEU A 112 18.71 0.24 -27.87
CA LEU A 112 18.62 0.51 -26.43
C LEU A 112 17.17 0.94 -26.06
N PHE A 113 16.60 1.89 -26.79
CA PHE A 113 15.24 2.34 -26.54
C PHE A 113 14.21 1.20 -26.67
N THR A 114 14.33 0.38 -27.70
CA THR A 114 13.45 -0.78 -27.90
C THR A 114 13.60 -1.81 -26.77
N LEU A 115 14.82 -2.03 -26.28
CA LEU A 115 15.07 -2.88 -25.12
C LEU A 115 14.40 -2.35 -23.84
N LEU A 116 14.40 -1.02 -23.64
CA LEU A 116 13.73 -0.40 -22.50
C LEU A 116 12.21 -0.56 -22.57
N ILE A 117 11.61 -0.39 -23.77
CA ILE A 117 10.18 -0.66 -23.99
C ILE A 117 9.85 -2.13 -23.72
N TYR A 118 10.63 -3.04 -24.28
CA TYR A 118 10.45 -4.48 -24.07
C TYR A 118 10.56 -4.83 -22.57
N GLY A 119 11.58 -4.30 -21.89
CA GLY A 119 11.78 -4.49 -20.45
C GLY A 119 10.59 -3.99 -19.63
N THR A 120 10.01 -2.83 -20.00
CA THR A 120 8.81 -2.28 -19.35
C THR A 120 7.62 -3.23 -19.51
N LEU A 121 7.28 -3.62 -20.73
CA LEU A 121 6.12 -4.49 -21.03
C LEU A 121 6.31 -5.91 -20.45
N TYR A 122 7.48 -6.50 -20.59
CA TYR A 122 7.80 -7.80 -20.04
C TYR A 122 7.59 -7.84 -18.53
N ASN A 123 8.15 -6.87 -17.81
CA ASN A 123 8.07 -6.84 -16.36
C ASN A 123 6.64 -6.49 -15.87
N LEU A 124 5.90 -5.63 -16.58
CA LEU A 124 4.47 -5.38 -16.33
C LEU A 124 3.66 -6.69 -16.41
N VAL A 125 3.80 -7.43 -17.50
CA VAL A 125 3.07 -8.69 -17.71
C VAL A 125 3.47 -9.73 -16.65
N ARG A 126 4.77 -9.86 -16.35
CA ARG A 126 5.27 -10.81 -15.34
C ARG A 126 4.77 -10.44 -13.93
N ALA A 127 4.80 -9.17 -13.54
CA ALA A 127 4.30 -8.71 -12.24
C ALA A 127 2.80 -8.96 -12.10
N SER A 128 2.02 -8.73 -13.17
CA SER A 128 0.58 -8.99 -13.22
C SER A 128 0.27 -10.49 -13.13
N TYR A 129 1.05 -11.32 -13.82
CA TYR A 129 0.83 -12.76 -13.90
C TYR A 129 1.20 -13.51 -12.64
N ILE A 130 2.42 -13.28 -12.12
CA ILE A 130 2.94 -14.02 -10.96
C ILE A 130 2.19 -13.65 -9.69
N GLY A 131 1.87 -12.35 -9.50
CA GLY A 131 1.29 -11.85 -8.26
C GLY A 131 2.23 -11.91 -7.06
N GLY A 132 1.77 -11.38 -5.92
CA GLY A 132 2.60 -11.22 -4.72
C GLY A 132 2.95 -12.50 -3.98
N GLY A 133 2.38 -13.65 -4.37
CA GLY A 133 2.43 -14.90 -3.62
C GLY A 133 1.34 -14.95 -2.55
N TYR A 134 0.63 -16.06 -2.47
CA TYR A 134 -0.54 -16.17 -1.60
C TYR A 134 -0.32 -17.25 -0.54
N VAL A 135 -0.70 -16.92 0.69
CA VAL A 135 -0.79 -17.90 1.78
C VAL A 135 -2.01 -18.78 1.53
N THR A 136 -1.88 -20.09 1.69
CA THR A 136 -2.98 -21.05 1.53
C THR A 136 -4.15 -20.69 2.44
N LYS A 137 -5.38 -20.85 1.96
CA LYS A 137 -6.56 -20.68 2.81
C LYS A 137 -6.54 -21.75 3.92
N GLY A 138 -6.94 -21.37 5.12
CA GLY A 138 -6.86 -22.25 6.27
C GLY A 138 -5.45 -22.53 6.79
N TRP A 139 -4.46 -21.74 6.40
CA TRP A 139 -3.09 -21.93 6.85
C TRP A 139 -2.96 -21.80 8.39
N HIS A 140 -2.25 -22.76 8.99
CA HIS A 140 -1.90 -22.77 10.40
C HIS A 140 -0.39 -22.89 10.55
N PRO A 141 0.21 -22.29 11.59
CA PRO A 141 1.61 -22.51 11.87
C PRO A 141 1.83 -23.99 12.22
N PRO A 142 2.99 -24.58 11.83
CA PRO A 142 3.29 -25.99 12.12
C PRO A 142 3.27 -26.33 13.61
N GLN A 143 3.65 -25.38 14.45
CA GLN A 143 3.61 -25.50 15.91
C GLN A 143 2.36 -24.77 16.42
N PRO A 144 1.40 -25.48 17.07
CA PRO A 144 0.14 -24.89 17.53
C PRO A 144 0.32 -23.68 18.47
N GLU A 145 1.36 -23.71 19.32
CA GLU A 145 1.73 -22.62 20.25
C GLU A 145 2.03 -21.28 19.56
N HIS A 146 2.51 -21.30 18.31
CA HIS A 146 2.74 -20.11 17.52
C HIS A 146 1.44 -19.42 17.08
N SER A 147 0.30 -20.08 17.16
CA SER A 147 -1.01 -19.53 16.79
C SER A 147 -1.38 -18.31 17.65
N SER A 148 -1.00 -18.30 18.92
CA SER A 148 -1.25 -17.19 19.83
C SER A 148 -0.47 -15.91 19.48
N ARG A 149 0.63 -16.04 18.73
CA ARG A 149 1.54 -14.97 18.31
C ARG A 149 1.18 -14.41 16.93
N LEU A 150 0.21 -15.00 16.23
CA LEU A 150 -0.19 -14.65 14.87
C LEU A 150 -1.63 -14.12 14.81
N GLN A 151 -1.89 -13.25 13.85
CA GLN A 151 -3.23 -12.74 13.64
C GLN A 151 -4.07 -13.73 12.82
N PHE A 152 -5.28 -14.07 13.30
CA PHE A 152 -6.25 -14.82 12.52
C PHE A 152 -6.90 -13.97 11.41
N CYS A 153 -7.10 -14.56 10.25
CA CYS A 153 -7.80 -13.98 9.11
C CYS A 153 -9.14 -14.72 8.88
N ALA A 154 -10.27 -14.09 9.26
CA ALA A 154 -11.60 -14.67 9.08
C ALA A 154 -11.95 -14.93 7.59
N HIS A 155 -11.47 -14.08 6.66
CA HIS A 155 -11.74 -14.26 5.23
C HIS A 155 -11.01 -15.45 4.61
N CYS A 156 -9.86 -15.83 5.15
CA CYS A 156 -9.07 -16.97 4.70
C CYS A 156 -9.25 -18.19 5.61
N SER A 157 -9.99 -18.05 6.74
CA SER A 157 -10.21 -19.10 7.76
C SER A 157 -8.91 -19.73 8.27
N GLY A 158 -7.85 -18.89 8.44
CA GLY A 158 -6.52 -19.34 8.86
C GLY A 158 -5.71 -18.21 9.42
N TYR A 159 -4.52 -18.50 9.91
CA TYR A 159 -3.61 -17.49 10.46
C TYR A 159 -2.87 -16.76 9.35
N LYS A 160 -2.45 -15.53 9.64
CA LYS A 160 -1.55 -14.77 8.77
C LYS A 160 -0.12 -15.18 9.07
N ALA A 161 0.57 -15.73 8.09
CA ALA A 161 2.00 -15.96 8.20
C ALA A 161 2.75 -14.64 8.48
N PRO A 162 3.94 -14.69 9.09
CA PRO A 162 4.76 -13.50 9.29
C PRO A 162 4.86 -12.66 8.00
N ARG A 163 4.77 -11.33 8.12
CA ARG A 163 4.75 -10.34 7.02
C ARG A 163 3.58 -10.46 6.04
N SER A 164 2.59 -11.34 6.29
CA SER A 164 1.45 -11.47 5.38
C SER A 164 0.24 -10.64 5.81
N HIS A 165 -0.47 -10.07 4.81
CA HIS A 165 -1.67 -9.26 5.03
C HIS A 165 -2.78 -9.65 4.06
N HIS A 166 -4.05 -9.55 4.51
CA HIS A 166 -5.19 -9.85 3.66
C HIS A 166 -5.52 -8.68 2.72
N CYS A 167 -5.49 -8.95 1.44
CA CYS A 167 -5.94 -8.01 0.42
C CYS A 167 -7.42 -8.23 0.10
N GLN A 168 -8.25 -7.20 0.28
CA GLN A 168 -9.69 -7.26 -0.03
C GLN A 168 -9.96 -7.41 -1.54
N LYS A 169 -9.13 -6.80 -2.39
CA LYS A 169 -9.27 -6.88 -3.86
C LYS A 169 -8.91 -8.26 -4.41
N CYS A 170 -7.84 -8.87 -3.90
CA CYS A 170 -7.43 -10.22 -4.26
C CYS A 170 -8.21 -11.28 -3.47
N ASN A 171 -8.86 -10.91 -2.37
CA ASN A 171 -9.58 -11.78 -1.42
C ASN A 171 -8.70 -12.93 -0.88
N ARG A 172 -7.42 -12.65 -0.64
CA ARG A 172 -6.40 -13.61 -0.16
C ARG A 172 -5.40 -12.92 0.77
N CYS A 173 -4.77 -13.69 1.66
CA CYS A 173 -3.56 -13.27 2.35
C CYS A 173 -2.37 -13.35 1.41
N VAL A 174 -1.59 -12.27 1.33
CA VAL A 174 -0.44 -12.09 0.43
C VAL A 174 0.83 -12.05 1.24
N MET A 175 1.86 -12.80 0.84
CA MET A 175 3.17 -12.89 1.48
C MET A 175 3.96 -11.60 1.32
N LYS A 176 4.56 -11.09 2.40
CA LYS A 176 5.32 -9.82 2.40
C LYS A 176 4.56 -8.76 1.59
N MET A 177 3.29 -8.59 1.92
CA MET A 177 2.41 -7.67 1.18
C MET A 177 2.89 -6.23 1.33
N ASP A 178 3.16 -5.59 0.20
CA ASP A 178 3.41 -4.16 0.15
C ASP A 178 2.09 -3.38 -0.06
N HIS A 179 1.48 -3.54 -1.23
CA HIS A 179 0.20 -2.93 -1.56
C HIS A 179 -0.53 -3.69 -2.68
N HIS A 180 -1.81 -3.39 -2.91
CA HIS A 180 -2.51 -3.78 -4.12
C HIS A 180 -2.34 -2.70 -5.19
N CYS A 181 -1.70 -3.03 -6.29
CA CYS A 181 -1.41 -2.10 -7.37
C CYS A 181 -2.43 -2.23 -8.51
N PRO A 182 -3.22 -1.19 -8.81
CA PRO A 182 -4.19 -1.23 -9.90
C PRO A 182 -3.53 -1.31 -11.28
N TRP A 183 -2.30 -0.80 -11.44
CA TRP A 183 -1.56 -0.82 -12.70
C TRP A 183 -1.12 -2.20 -13.15
N ILE A 184 -0.93 -3.13 -12.21
CA ILE A 184 -0.67 -4.55 -12.51
C ILE A 184 -1.90 -5.43 -12.22
N ASN A 185 -3.01 -4.82 -11.71
CA ASN A 185 -4.22 -5.50 -11.26
C ASN A 185 -3.94 -6.69 -10.32
N ASN A 186 -2.95 -6.53 -9.45
CA ASN A 186 -2.50 -7.54 -8.52
C ASN A 186 -1.82 -6.91 -7.29
N CYS A 187 -1.58 -7.70 -6.24
CA CYS A 187 -0.74 -7.26 -5.13
C CYS A 187 0.73 -7.34 -5.49
N VAL A 188 1.49 -6.35 -5.00
CA VAL A 188 2.94 -6.42 -4.89
C VAL A 188 3.27 -7.11 -3.57
N GLY A 189 4.12 -8.12 -3.63
CA GLY A 189 4.54 -8.92 -2.49
C GLY A 189 5.76 -9.78 -2.83
N HIS A 190 6.05 -10.78 -1.99
CA HIS A 190 7.27 -11.57 -2.05
C HIS A 190 7.65 -12.07 -3.45
N ARG A 191 6.70 -12.66 -4.21
CA ARG A 191 7.02 -13.36 -5.46
C ARG A 191 7.19 -12.46 -6.69
N ASN A 192 6.56 -11.28 -6.69
CA ASN A 192 6.59 -10.39 -7.85
C ASN A 192 7.29 -9.04 -7.59
N GLN A 193 7.85 -8.82 -6.40
CA GLN A 193 8.51 -7.56 -6.05
C GLN A 193 9.63 -7.21 -7.04
N ILE A 194 10.45 -8.19 -7.46
CA ILE A 194 11.51 -8.00 -8.45
C ILE A 194 10.98 -7.52 -9.80
N TYR A 195 9.87 -8.11 -10.27
CA TYR A 195 9.25 -7.73 -11.55
C TYR A 195 8.60 -6.36 -11.47
N PHE A 196 7.95 -6.05 -10.33
CA PHE A 196 7.35 -4.74 -10.12
C PHE A 196 8.42 -3.64 -10.05
N PHE A 197 9.49 -3.86 -9.30
CA PHE A 197 10.63 -2.95 -9.25
C PHE A 197 11.23 -2.72 -10.65
N SER A 198 11.50 -3.81 -11.38
CA SER A 198 12.05 -3.74 -12.73
C SER A 198 11.09 -3.03 -13.71
N PHE A 199 9.78 -3.22 -13.58
CA PHE A 199 8.77 -2.50 -14.36
C PHE A 199 8.90 -0.98 -14.17
N LEU A 200 8.99 -0.51 -12.90
CA LEU A 200 9.15 0.92 -12.62
C LEU A 200 10.47 1.45 -13.15
N LEU A 201 11.57 0.70 -12.98
CA LEU A 201 12.90 1.10 -13.44
C LEU A 201 12.95 1.26 -14.95
N PHE A 202 12.49 0.25 -15.71
CA PHE A 202 12.49 0.30 -17.18
C PHE A 202 11.53 1.36 -17.70
N ALA A 203 10.38 1.59 -17.04
CA ALA A 203 9.45 2.64 -17.43
C ALA A 203 10.06 4.05 -17.26
N VAL A 204 10.75 4.32 -16.15
CA VAL A 204 11.42 5.60 -15.92
C VAL A 204 12.57 5.80 -16.92
N LEU A 205 13.44 4.82 -17.08
CA LEU A 205 14.57 4.89 -18.02
C LEU A 205 14.09 5.04 -19.47
N GLY A 206 13.05 4.27 -19.86
CA GLY A 206 12.47 4.35 -21.20
C GLY A 206 11.84 5.71 -21.48
N CYS A 207 11.12 6.29 -20.51
CA CYS A 207 10.53 7.62 -20.67
C CYS A 207 11.59 8.74 -20.63
N LEU A 208 12.67 8.62 -19.85
CA LEU A 208 13.82 9.54 -19.92
C LEU A 208 14.47 9.51 -21.31
N HIS A 209 14.68 8.34 -21.87
CA HIS A 209 15.22 8.16 -23.20
C HIS A 209 14.26 8.75 -24.26
N ALA A 210 12.95 8.47 -24.15
CA ALA A 210 11.95 9.06 -25.03
C ALA A 210 11.93 10.61 -24.93
N CYS A 211 12.12 11.19 -23.76
CA CYS A 211 12.27 12.64 -23.61
C CYS A 211 13.47 13.18 -24.39
N GLY A 212 14.58 12.43 -24.42
CA GLY A 212 15.74 12.79 -25.25
C GLY A 212 15.39 12.80 -26.75
N ILE A 213 14.87 11.70 -27.27
CA ILE A 213 14.50 11.54 -28.70
C ILE A 213 13.50 12.62 -29.12
N LEU A 214 12.35 12.70 -28.41
CA LEU A 214 11.24 13.59 -28.77
C LEU A 214 11.61 15.05 -28.52
N GLY A 215 12.35 15.33 -27.45
CA GLY A 215 12.76 16.70 -27.07
C GLY A 215 13.69 17.33 -28.09
N VAL A 216 14.68 16.57 -28.61
CA VAL A 216 15.60 17.07 -29.65
C VAL A 216 14.84 17.47 -30.91
N VAL A 217 13.91 16.62 -31.37
CA VAL A 217 13.15 16.90 -32.60
C VAL A 217 12.15 18.05 -32.39
N LEU A 218 11.47 18.11 -31.24
CA LEU A 218 10.61 19.23 -30.91
C LEU A 218 11.39 20.54 -30.85
N PHE A 219 12.55 20.56 -30.17
CA PHE A 219 13.40 21.72 -30.07
C PHE A 219 13.81 22.22 -31.47
N ARG A 220 14.30 21.35 -32.35
CA ARG A 220 14.65 21.69 -33.74
C ARG A 220 13.47 22.24 -34.50
N THR A 221 12.31 21.55 -34.43
CA THR A 221 11.10 22.00 -35.13
C THR A 221 10.65 23.37 -34.67
N LEU A 222 10.60 23.64 -33.36
CA LEU A 222 10.23 24.94 -32.81
C LEU A 222 11.27 26.01 -33.16
N TYR A 223 12.57 25.68 -33.05
CA TYR A 223 13.64 26.60 -33.44
C TYR A 223 13.49 27.09 -34.86
N PHE A 224 13.22 26.17 -35.79
CA PHE A 224 12.98 26.53 -37.18
C PHE A 224 11.66 27.31 -37.39
N MET A 225 10.60 27.00 -36.68
CA MET A 225 9.33 27.76 -36.75
C MET A 225 9.51 29.24 -36.32
N PHE A 226 10.32 29.49 -35.29
CA PHE A 226 10.49 30.84 -34.74
C PHE A 226 11.56 31.69 -35.49
N ASN A 227 12.58 31.06 -36.07
CA ASN A 227 13.70 31.79 -36.69
C ASN A 227 13.55 32.01 -38.22
N GLY A 228 12.42 31.65 -38.79
CA GLY A 228 12.11 31.88 -40.20
C GLY A 228 13.00 31.09 -41.16
N ILE A 229 12.56 29.93 -41.57
CA ILE A 229 13.28 29.04 -42.48
C ILE A 229 13.06 29.47 -43.91
N THR A 230 14.11 29.37 -44.74
CA THR A 230 13.91 29.42 -46.19
C THR A 230 13.06 28.24 -46.64
N ARG A 231 12.24 28.43 -47.68
CA ARG A 231 11.43 27.34 -48.25
C ARG A 231 12.28 26.11 -48.63
N GLN A 232 13.54 26.33 -48.96
CA GLN A 232 14.49 25.30 -49.35
C GLN A 232 14.96 24.47 -48.15
N ASP A 233 15.28 25.14 -47.04
CA ASP A 233 15.65 24.43 -45.79
C ASP A 233 14.50 23.57 -45.26
N TYR A 234 13.26 24.03 -45.34
CA TYR A 234 12.07 23.29 -44.93
C TYR A 234 11.88 22.02 -45.75
N ILE A 235 12.16 22.04 -47.08
CA ILE A 235 11.97 20.89 -47.98
C ILE A 235 13.05 19.81 -47.74
N TYR A 236 14.31 20.25 -47.51
CA TYR A 236 15.46 19.34 -47.44
C TYR A 236 15.84 18.90 -46.00
N ASN A 237 15.23 19.50 -44.97
CA ASN A 237 15.59 19.18 -43.60
C ASN A 237 14.64 18.10 -43.02
N ASP A 238 15.07 16.84 -42.99
CA ASP A 238 14.31 15.72 -42.46
C ASP A 238 14.22 15.68 -40.94
N SER A 239 14.97 16.53 -40.23
CA SER A 239 14.91 16.67 -38.79
C SER A 239 13.77 17.55 -38.27
N ILE A 240 12.89 18.01 -39.16
CA ILE A 240 11.75 18.87 -38.84
C ILE A 240 10.45 18.09 -39.06
N ILE A 241 9.54 18.19 -38.10
CA ILE A 241 8.20 17.63 -38.24
C ILE A 241 7.40 18.53 -39.21
N LYS A 242 7.00 17.95 -40.35
CA LYS A 242 6.33 18.68 -41.44
C LYS A 242 4.81 18.61 -41.37
N ASP A 243 4.24 17.65 -40.68
CA ASP A 243 2.80 17.49 -40.56
C ASP A 243 2.28 17.74 -39.13
N GLY A 244 1.09 18.36 -39.06
CA GLY A 244 0.50 18.76 -37.79
C GLY A 244 0.12 17.59 -36.89
N THR A 245 -0.21 16.42 -37.45
CA THR A 245 -0.60 15.23 -36.69
C THR A 245 0.61 14.67 -35.95
N THR A 246 1.73 14.48 -36.66
CA THR A 246 3.00 14.03 -36.06
C THR A 246 3.47 15.01 -34.99
N PHE A 247 3.37 16.33 -35.25
CA PHE A 247 3.72 17.35 -34.27
C PHE A 247 2.88 17.21 -33.00
N PHE A 248 1.57 17.11 -33.14
CA PHE A 248 0.66 16.95 -32.00
C PHE A 248 0.94 15.67 -31.20
N CYS A 249 1.09 14.51 -31.89
CA CYS A 249 1.44 13.25 -31.24
C CYS A 249 2.79 13.33 -30.51
N THR A 250 3.78 14.03 -31.09
CA THR A 250 5.11 14.19 -30.50
C THR A 250 5.04 15.04 -29.24
N VAL A 251 4.29 16.15 -29.24
CA VAL A 251 4.06 16.99 -28.05
C VAL A 251 3.36 16.20 -26.95
N LEU A 252 2.31 15.43 -27.28
CA LEU A 252 1.61 14.59 -26.31
C LEU A 252 2.50 13.48 -25.74
N ALA A 253 3.25 12.78 -26.60
CA ALA A 253 4.15 11.72 -26.16
C ALA A 253 5.26 12.26 -25.26
N PHE A 254 5.82 13.43 -25.59
CA PHE A 254 6.81 14.13 -24.76
C PHE A 254 6.24 14.51 -23.39
N SER A 255 5.04 15.10 -23.38
CA SER A 255 4.35 15.50 -22.15
C SER A 255 4.03 14.30 -21.25
N PHE A 256 3.54 13.19 -21.84
CA PHE A 256 3.30 11.96 -21.12
C PHE A 256 4.59 11.34 -20.58
N SER A 257 5.68 11.38 -21.34
CA SER A 257 6.99 10.89 -20.90
C SER A 257 7.48 11.63 -19.65
N ILE A 258 7.38 12.95 -19.63
CA ILE A 258 7.71 13.77 -18.45
C ILE A 258 6.79 13.39 -17.28
N GLY A 259 5.49 13.29 -17.50
CA GLY A 259 4.52 12.90 -16.48
C GLY A 259 4.83 11.54 -15.86
N VAL A 260 5.21 10.55 -16.68
CA VAL A 260 5.63 9.21 -16.21
C VAL A 260 6.93 9.31 -15.42
N VAL A 261 7.94 10.04 -15.91
CA VAL A 261 9.21 10.21 -15.18
C VAL A 261 8.98 10.77 -13.78
N LEU A 262 8.15 11.78 -13.65
CA LEU A 262 7.85 12.40 -12.35
C LEU A 262 7.03 11.47 -11.46
N ALA A 263 5.89 10.98 -11.93
CA ALA A 263 4.97 10.19 -11.10
C ALA A 263 5.53 8.79 -10.77
N VAL A 264 6.04 8.06 -11.79
CA VAL A 264 6.60 6.72 -11.59
C VAL A 264 7.98 6.79 -10.96
N GLY A 265 8.74 7.88 -11.16
CA GLY A 265 10.01 8.15 -10.49
C GLY A 265 9.87 8.20 -8.97
N VAL A 266 8.84 8.87 -8.44
CA VAL A 266 8.53 8.87 -7.00
C VAL A 266 8.22 7.45 -6.51
N LEU A 267 7.42 6.68 -7.27
CA LEU A 267 7.13 5.28 -6.92
C LEU A 267 8.39 4.41 -6.96
N LEU A 268 9.28 4.63 -7.92
CA LEU A 268 10.56 3.92 -8.00
C LEU A 268 11.42 4.24 -6.78
N TYR A 269 11.52 5.51 -6.38
CA TYR A 269 12.24 5.91 -5.17
C TYR A 269 11.69 5.21 -3.92
N THR A 270 10.36 5.18 -3.74
CA THR A 270 9.75 4.47 -2.60
C THR A 270 10.08 2.99 -2.63
N GLN A 271 10.06 2.34 -3.80
CA GLN A 271 10.43 0.93 -3.93
C GLN A 271 11.93 0.68 -3.70
N ILE A 272 12.80 1.60 -4.06
CA ILE A 272 14.23 1.54 -3.70
C ILE A 272 14.36 1.50 -2.17
N MET A 273 13.66 2.39 -1.45
CA MET A 273 13.68 2.41 0.02
C MET A 273 13.10 1.14 0.64
N VAL A 274 12.01 0.58 0.07
CA VAL A 274 11.46 -0.72 0.50
C VAL A 274 12.49 -1.84 0.38
N VAL A 275 13.26 -1.87 -0.71
CA VAL A 275 14.32 -2.87 -0.91
C VAL A 275 15.50 -2.64 0.03
N LEU A 276 16.02 -1.41 0.11
CA LEU A 276 17.19 -1.08 0.95
C LEU A 276 16.94 -1.32 2.43
N ARG A 277 15.74 -1.04 2.91
CA ARG A 277 15.34 -1.24 4.31
C ARG A 277 14.72 -2.62 4.55
N ASN A 278 14.44 -3.39 3.51
CA ASN A 278 13.64 -4.64 3.55
C ASN A 278 12.32 -4.47 4.33
N LYS A 279 11.68 -3.31 4.21
CA LYS A 279 10.50 -2.90 4.96
C LYS A 279 9.42 -2.41 4.00
N THR A 280 8.28 -3.08 3.97
CA THR A 280 7.14 -2.69 3.12
C THR A 280 6.41 -1.47 3.69
N GLY A 281 5.57 -0.79 2.87
CA GLY A 281 4.78 0.34 3.34
C GLY A 281 3.85 0.00 4.51
N ILE A 282 3.30 -1.23 4.53
CA ILE A 282 2.48 -1.71 5.66
C ILE A 282 3.34 -1.89 6.93
N GLU A 283 4.54 -2.44 6.79
CA GLU A 283 5.47 -2.65 7.90
C GLU A 283 5.99 -1.31 8.44
N GLU A 284 6.28 -0.34 7.57
CA GLU A 284 6.64 1.03 7.97
C GLU A 284 5.56 1.63 8.88
N TYR A 285 4.31 1.54 8.47
CA TYR A 285 3.19 2.05 9.27
C TYR A 285 3.05 1.36 10.64
N ILE A 286 3.34 0.05 10.73
CA ILE A 286 3.36 -0.68 12.01
C ILE A 286 4.52 -0.19 12.87
N CYS A 287 5.71 0.00 12.29
CA CYS A 287 6.91 0.47 13.00
C CYS A 287 6.71 1.88 13.54
N THR A 288 6.23 2.81 12.71
CA THR A 288 5.94 4.18 13.14
C THR A 288 4.99 4.20 14.34
N LYS A 289 3.93 3.39 14.31
CA LYS A 289 3.04 3.26 15.48
C LYS A 289 3.70 2.63 16.68
N ALA A 290 4.64 1.71 16.46
CA ALA A 290 5.40 1.10 17.56
C ALA A 290 6.32 2.11 18.24
N GLU A 291 6.86 3.09 17.53
CA GLU A 291 7.68 4.17 18.08
C GLU A 291 6.89 5.10 18.98
N TYR A 292 5.64 5.42 18.61
CA TYR A 292 4.76 6.31 19.41
C TYR A 292 3.92 5.58 20.45
N ARG A 293 4.00 4.26 20.55
CA ARG A 293 3.26 3.51 21.57
C ARG A 293 3.93 3.66 22.93
N GLU A 294 3.17 4.05 23.93
CA GLU A 294 3.60 3.94 25.33
C GLU A 294 3.93 2.49 25.65
N ARG A 295 5.06 2.27 26.28
CA ARG A 295 5.59 0.96 26.70
C ARG A 295 5.86 0.95 28.17
N ASP A 296 5.66 -0.22 28.78
CA ASP A 296 6.12 -0.43 30.15
C ASP A 296 7.67 -0.38 30.20
N GLU A 297 8.21 0.03 31.31
CA GLU A 297 9.68 0.13 31.50
C GLU A 297 10.40 -1.21 31.26
N SER A 298 9.69 -2.35 31.43
CA SER A 298 10.18 -3.69 31.12
C SER A 298 10.21 -4.03 29.63
N GLU A 299 9.45 -3.29 28.80
CA GLU A 299 9.43 -3.45 27.36
C GLU A 299 10.51 -2.56 26.73
N GLY A 300 11.58 -3.13 26.22
CA GLY A 300 12.58 -2.38 25.46
C GLY A 300 12.01 -1.72 24.19
N PRO A 301 12.79 -0.88 23.49
CA PRO A 301 12.37 -0.25 22.24
C PRO A 301 12.04 -1.31 21.19
N PHE A 302 11.07 -1.02 20.32
CA PHE A 302 10.74 -1.94 19.22
C PHE A 302 11.87 -1.97 18.18
N VAL A 303 12.34 -3.16 17.87
CA VAL A 303 13.35 -3.38 16.87
C VAL A 303 12.71 -4.11 15.66
N PHE A 304 12.87 -3.54 14.47
CA PHE A 304 12.35 -4.17 13.25
C PHE A 304 13.19 -5.41 12.88
N PRO A 305 12.57 -6.61 12.83
CA PRO A 305 13.33 -7.86 12.79
C PRO A 305 13.98 -8.17 11.42
N TYR A 306 13.47 -7.58 10.32
CA TYR A 306 13.85 -8.00 8.96
C TYR A 306 14.86 -7.09 8.27
N HIS A 307 15.40 -6.08 8.96
CA HIS A 307 16.50 -5.28 8.43
C HIS A 307 17.84 -5.96 8.69
N LEU A 308 18.38 -6.60 7.68
CA LEU A 308 19.58 -7.47 7.76
C LEU A 308 20.87 -6.79 7.28
N GLY A 309 20.83 -5.46 7.09
CA GLY A 309 21.87 -4.70 6.42
C GLY A 309 21.64 -4.59 4.91
N ILE A 310 22.06 -3.47 4.31
CA ILE A 310 21.73 -3.09 2.93
C ILE A 310 22.03 -4.20 1.92
N ARG A 311 23.25 -4.77 1.96
CA ARG A 311 23.67 -5.81 1.00
C ARG A 311 22.77 -7.04 1.08
N ARG A 312 22.45 -7.50 2.29
CA ARG A 312 21.58 -8.65 2.51
C ARG A 312 20.14 -8.33 2.11
N ASN A 313 19.62 -7.16 2.45
CA ASN A 313 18.29 -6.72 2.07
C ASN A 313 18.09 -6.73 0.55
N ILE A 314 19.09 -6.24 -0.21
CA ILE A 314 19.06 -6.30 -1.68
C ILE A 314 19.03 -7.75 -2.14
N SER A 315 19.86 -8.64 -1.55
CA SER A 315 19.94 -10.05 -1.95
C SER A 315 18.67 -10.85 -1.64
N GLU A 316 17.82 -10.40 -0.71
CA GLU A 316 16.51 -11.02 -0.44
C GLU A 316 15.51 -10.80 -1.59
N VAL A 317 15.63 -9.69 -2.32
CA VAL A 317 14.79 -9.38 -3.47
C VAL A 317 15.48 -9.76 -4.80
N PHE A 318 16.78 -9.52 -4.89
CA PHE A 318 17.63 -9.78 -6.06
C PHE A 318 18.72 -10.81 -5.71
N PRO A 319 18.37 -12.09 -5.57
CA PRO A 319 19.33 -13.11 -5.13
C PRO A 319 20.46 -13.35 -6.15
N SER A 320 20.19 -13.12 -7.44
CA SER A 320 21.16 -13.21 -8.53
C SER A 320 20.68 -12.37 -9.71
N PHE A 321 21.62 -11.94 -10.55
CA PHE A 321 21.30 -11.19 -11.78
C PHE A 321 20.40 -12.00 -12.73
N TRP A 322 20.56 -13.31 -12.76
CA TRP A 322 19.83 -14.21 -13.66
C TRP A 322 18.61 -14.86 -13.01
N ALA A 323 18.69 -15.19 -11.73
CA ALA A 323 17.59 -15.83 -11.01
C ALA A 323 16.57 -14.80 -10.52
N ARG A 324 15.47 -14.68 -11.25
CA ARG A 324 14.34 -13.82 -10.87
C ARG A 324 13.35 -14.54 -9.95
N ILE A 325 13.86 -15.40 -9.07
CA ILE A 325 13.09 -16.10 -8.05
C ILE A 325 13.52 -15.49 -6.71
N PRO A 326 12.60 -14.95 -5.91
CA PRO A 326 12.94 -14.37 -4.62
C PRO A 326 13.52 -15.43 -3.67
N ARG A 327 14.35 -15.01 -2.74
CA ARG A 327 14.95 -15.91 -1.76
C ARG A 327 13.90 -16.34 -0.71
N GLY A 328 13.97 -17.60 -0.29
CA GLY A 328 13.08 -18.15 0.73
C GLY A 328 11.67 -18.52 0.25
N ASN A 329 10.87 -19.01 1.18
CA ASN A 329 9.54 -19.54 0.91
C ASN A 329 8.39 -18.52 1.05
N GLY A 330 8.69 -17.30 1.56
CA GLY A 330 7.70 -16.26 1.78
C GLY A 330 6.85 -16.40 3.05
N ILE A 331 7.07 -17.44 3.85
CA ILE A 331 6.39 -17.70 5.14
C ILE A 331 7.35 -17.43 6.30
N TRP A 332 8.56 -17.98 6.21
CA TRP A 332 9.61 -17.83 7.21
C TRP A 332 10.76 -17.01 6.62
N TRP A 333 11.32 -16.15 7.44
CA TRP A 333 12.26 -15.11 7.01
C TRP A 333 13.54 -15.16 7.80
N PRO A 334 14.69 -14.82 7.22
CA PRO A 334 15.87 -14.49 7.98
C PRO A 334 15.59 -13.24 8.83
N ILE A 335 16.05 -13.24 10.07
CA ILE A 335 15.81 -12.18 11.05
C ILE A 335 17.12 -11.76 11.73
N ARG A 336 17.09 -10.63 12.38
CA ARG A 336 18.13 -10.25 13.34
C ARG A 336 18.14 -11.24 14.51
N SER A 337 19.33 -11.56 15.03
CA SER A 337 19.48 -12.55 16.12
C SER A 337 18.86 -12.10 17.46
N ASP A 338 18.68 -10.78 17.64
CA ASP A 338 18.03 -10.16 18.79
C ASP A 338 16.50 -10.13 18.71
N CYS A 339 15.92 -10.65 17.62
CA CYS A 339 14.49 -10.62 17.34
C CYS A 339 13.88 -12.01 17.14
N SER A 340 12.55 -12.07 17.22
CA SER A 340 11.75 -13.26 16.90
C SER A 340 11.07 -13.09 15.54
N GLN A 341 10.77 -14.20 14.86
CA GLN A 341 9.91 -14.24 13.65
C GLN A 341 8.55 -13.55 13.86
N PHE A 342 8.10 -13.49 15.12
CA PHE A 342 6.78 -13.00 15.47
C PHE A 342 6.78 -11.58 16.04
N SER A 343 7.96 -10.97 16.29
CA SER A 343 8.07 -9.65 16.93
C SER A 343 7.17 -8.59 16.27
N LEU A 344 7.15 -8.52 14.92
CA LEU A 344 6.29 -7.61 14.19
C LEU A 344 4.81 -7.97 14.31
N SER A 345 4.47 -9.25 14.29
CA SER A 345 3.08 -9.72 14.40
C SER A 345 2.52 -9.48 15.79
N GLU A 346 3.33 -9.68 16.83
CA GLU A 346 2.98 -9.42 18.23
C GLU A 346 2.75 -7.93 18.47
N GLU A 347 3.65 -7.07 17.98
CA GLU A 347 3.46 -5.61 18.04
C GLU A 347 2.15 -5.21 17.35
N GLN A 348 1.86 -5.76 16.16
CA GLN A 348 0.61 -5.48 15.47
C GLN A 348 -0.63 -5.97 16.25
N LEU A 349 -0.53 -7.09 16.97
CA LEU A 349 -1.60 -7.59 17.83
C LEU A 349 -1.86 -6.64 19.00
N ILE A 350 -0.80 -6.13 19.63
CA ILE A 350 -0.88 -5.15 20.73
C ILE A 350 -1.55 -3.87 20.23
N GLN A 351 -1.07 -3.30 19.11
CA GLN A 351 -1.66 -2.10 18.52
C GLN A 351 -3.15 -2.25 18.20
N LYS A 352 -3.56 -3.44 17.76
CA LYS A 352 -4.99 -3.73 17.51
C LYS A 352 -5.78 -3.91 18.78
N ALA A 353 -5.20 -4.52 19.80
CA ALA A 353 -5.83 -4.65 21.11
C ALA A 353 -6.06 -3.27 21.72
N ASN A 354 -5.05 -2.40 21.75
CA ASN A 354 -5.16 -1.01 22.21
C ASN A 354 -6.25 -0.26 21.46
N LYS A 355 -6.23 -0.34 20.10
CA LYS A 355 -7.27 0.31 19.29
C LYS A 355 -8.68 -0.17 19.62
N ARG A 356 -8.87 -1.43 19.99
CA ARG A 356 -10.17 -1.97 20.40
C ARG A 356 -10.54 -1.53 21.81
N PHE A 357 -9.57 -1.49 22.71
CA PHE A 357 -9.78 -1.07 24.09
C PHE A 357 -10.30 0.38 24.16
N TYR A 358 -9.74 1.29 23.37
CA TYR A 358 -10.19 2.68 23.28
C TYR A 358 -11.35 2.91 22.32
N ALA A 359 -11.95 1.85 21.75
CA ALA A 359 -13.08 2.00 20.84
C ALA A 359 -14.33 2.45 21.60
N ARG A 360 -14.97 3.52 21.12
CA ARG A 360 -16.24 4.00 21.68
C ARG A 360 -17.39 3.15 21.15
N ILE A 361 -18.33 2.83 22.03
CA ILE A 361 -19.53 2.05 21.67
C ILE A 361 -20.62 3.02 21.24
N TYR A 362 -21.20 2.74 20.07
CA TYR A 362 -22.34 3.46 19.52
C TYR A 362 -23.52 2.52 19.32
N GLN A 363 -24.73 2.99 19.59
CA GLN A 363 -25.97 2.29 19.31
C GLN A 363 -26.67 2.89 18.10
N ILE A 364 -27.11 2.06 17.17
CA ILE A 364 -27.83 2.48 15.98
C ILE A 364 -29.29 2.79 16.35
N HIS A 365 -29.78 3.96 15.97
CA HIS A 365 -31.14 4.39 16.22
C HIS A 365 -31.98 4.53 14.94
N GLU A 366 -31.33 4.57 13.76
CA GLU A 366 -31.96 4.61 12.45
C GLU A 366 -31.26 3.64 11.50
N ASP A 367 -32.04 3.00 10.61
CA ASP A 367 -31.51 2.04 9.64
C ASP A 367 -30.76 2.75 8.51
N PHE A 368 -29.61 2.18 8.11
CA PHE A 368 -28.89 2.55 6.91
C PHE A 368 -28.63 1.30 6.06
N GLU A 369 -29.06 1.31 4.80
CA GLU A 369 -28.97 0.13 3.93
C GLU A 369 -27.59 -0.07 3.28
N GLY A 370 -26.62 0.77 3.61
CA GLY A 370 -25.29 0.72 2.98
C GLY A 370 -25.26 1.38 1.59
N GLY A 371 -24.06 1.48 1.02
CA GLY A 371 -23.85 2.03 -0.31
C GLY A 371 -23.69 3.55 -0.37
N TRP A 372 -23.13 4.02 -1.48
CA TRP A 372 -22.76 5.43 -1.65
C TRP A 372 -24.00 6.32 -1.81
N PHE A 373 -24.86 6.01 -2.78
CA PHE A 373 -26.00 6.88 -3.13
C PHE A 373 -27.00 7.02 -1.99
N LYS A 374 -27.17 6.01 -1.14
CA LYS A 374 -28.11 6.03 -0.02
C LYS A 374 -27.72 7.00 1.09
N ALA A 375 -26.46 7.45 1.12
CA ALA A 375 -25.98 8.47 2.05
C ALA A 375 -26.58 9.87 1.78
N TRP A 376 -27.16 10.11 0.61
CA TRP A 376 -27.88 11.36 0.30
C TRP A 376 -29.00 11.67 1.31
N ARG A 377 -29.68 10.62 1.79
CA ARG A 377 -30.75 10.75 2.81
C ARG A 377 -30.28 11.44 4.09
N PHE A 378 -28.99 11.35 4.39
CA PHE A 378 -28.36 11.90 5.60
C PHE A 378 -27.64 13.23 5.34
N GLY A 379 -28.01 13.92 4.26
CA GLY A 379 -27.58 15.26 3.92
C GLY A 379 -26.42 15.32 2.91
N LEU A 380 -26.37 16.46 2.20
CA LEU A 380 -25.43 16.71 1.10
C LEU A 380 -23.97 16.55 1.53
N ARG A 381 -23.60 17.04 2.71
CA ARG A 381 -22.23 16.93 3.26
C ARG A 381 -21.84 15.47 3.50
N THR A 382 -22.75 14.65 4.01
CA THR A 382 -22.51 13.20 4.20
C THR A 382 -22.35 12.49 2.87
N PHE A 383 -23.08 12.91 1.85
CA PHE A 383 -22.98 12.36 0.51
C PHE A 383 -21.68 12.75 -0.21
N ILE A 384 -21.26 14.02 -0.12
CA ILE A 384 -20.07 14.52 -0.83
C ILE A 384 -18.77 14.12 -0.09
N CYS A 385 -18.73 14.33 1.24
CA CYS A 385 -17.53 14.07 2.06
C CYS A 385 -17.48 12.62 2.55
N GLN A 386 -17.49 11.66 1.64
CA GLN A 386 -17.36 10.25 2.00
C GLN A 386 -15.90 9.87 2.23
N PRO A 387 -15.62 8.90 3.13
CA PRO A 387 -14.26 8.42 3.35
C PRO A 387 -13.65 7.86 2.06
N CYS A 388 -12.52 8.41 1.65
CA CYS A 388 -11.71 7.91 0.53
C CYS A 388 -10.92 6.69 0.99
N SER A 389 -11.61 5.58 1.23
CA SER A 389 -11.01 4.33 1.68
C SER A 389 -11.60 3.14 0.94
N GLU A 390 -10.83 2.05 0.85
CA GLU A 390 -11.28 0.82 0.21
C GLU A 390 -12.31 0.04 1.06
N GLU A 391 -12.49 0.43 2.31
CA GLU A 391 -13.44 -0.24 3.19
C GLU A 391 -14.88 0.03 2.75
N ARG A 392 -15.69 -1.01 2.90
CA ARG A 392 -17.09 -0.99 2.45
C ARG A 392 -17.95 -0.08 3.32
N ARG A 393 -18.99 0.51 2.70
CA ARG A 393 -20.13 1.10 3.41
C ARG A 393 -21.09 -0.03 3.71
N ILE A 394 -21.29 -0.31 4.99
CA ILE A 394 -22.11 -1.43 5.46
C ILE A 394 -23.54 -0.97 5.78
N ALA A 395 -24.47 -1.91 5.63
CA ALA A 395 -25.81 -1.75 6.19
C ALA A 395 -25.77 -1.92 7.70
N VAL A 396 -26.49 -1.06 8.42
CA VAL A 396 -26.66 -1.11 9.88
C VAL A 396 -28.13 -1.02 10.23
N LYS A 397 -28.56 -1.76 11.27
CA LYS A 397 -29.97 -1.82 11.69
C LYS A 397 -30.16 -1.19 13.07
N LYS A 398 -31.31 -0.59 13.29
CA LYS A 398 -31.72 -0.03 14.58
C LYS A 398 -31.60 -1.06 15.70
N GLY A 399 -31.03 -0.66 16.81
CA GLY A 399 -30.79 -1.51 17.99
C GLY A 399 -29.43 -2.22 18.00
N GLU A 400 -28.73 -2.31 16.87
CA GLU A 400 -27.40 -2.88 16.83
C GLU A 400 -26.39 -1.96 17.53
N SER A 401 -25.35 -2.56 18.11
CA SER A 401 -24.24 -1.83 18.75
C SER A 401 -22.94 -2.05 17.96
N TYR A 402 -22.16 -0.99 17.82
CA TYR A 402 -20.90 -0.98 17.08
C TYR A 402 -19.76 -0.41 17.93
N ALA A 403 -18.61 -1.08 17.91
CA ALA A 403 -17.36 -0.53 18.43
C ALA A 403 -16.72 0.36 17.34
N ILE A 404 -16.68 1.67 17.59
CA ILE A 404 -16.17 2.66 16.64
C ILE A 404 -14.69 2.86 16.87
N THR A 405 -13.91 2.66 15.81
CA THR A 405 -12.44 2.75 15.83
C THR A 405 -11.87 3.89 14.98
N ARG A 406 -12.69 4.51 14.11
CA ARG A 406 -12.33 5.70 13.33
C ARG A 406 -13.57 6.58 13.11
N ILE A 407 -13.36 7.88 13.15
CA ILE A 407 -14.37 8.90 12.83
C ILE A 407 -13.75 9.78 11.74
N GLN A 408 -14.48 10.01 10.67
CA GLN A 408 -14.05 10.89 9.60
C GLN A 408 -15.24 11.75 9.13
N SER A 409 -15.18 13.04 9.43
CA SER A 409 -16.31 13.96 9.15
C SER A 409 -17.64 13.37 9.65
N ASN A 410 -18.60 13.17 8.78
CA ASN A 410 -19.94 12.65 9.09
C ASN A 410 -20.04 11.11 9.03
N TRP A 411 -18.93 10.40 9.07
CA TRP A 411 -18.87 8.93 8.95
C TRP A 411 -18.19 8.28 10.14
N LEU A 412 -18.73 7.14 10.55
CA LEU A 412 -18.19 6.26 11.58
C LEU A 412 -17.72 4.96 10.95
N TYR A 413 -16.54 4.50 11.36
CA TYR A 413 -16.04 3.19 11.01
C TYR A 413 -16.02 2.29 12.24
N GLY A 414 -16.80 1.23 12.19
CA GLY A 414 -16.94 0.35 13.33
C GLY A 414 -17.17 -1.10 12.94
N GLN A 415 -17.11 -1.95 13.97
CA GLN A 415 -17.41 -3.37 13.90
C GLN A 415 -18.62 -3.68 14.80
N ARG A 416 -19.57 -4.48 14.29
CA ARG A 416 -20.73 -4.90 15.06
C ARG A 416 -20.31 -5.71 16.28
N LEU A 417 -20.92 -5.42 17.43
CA LEU A 417 -20.74 -6.17 18.67
C LEU A 417 -21.78 -7.30 18.79
N LEU A 418 -21.35 -8.43 19.30
CA LEU A 418 -22.25 -9.52 19.70
C LEU A 418 -22.96 -9.15 21.00
N GLU A 419 -24.09 -9.83 21.31
CA GLU A 419 -24.86 -9.51 22.52
C GLU A 419 -24.10 -9.80 23.82
N MET A 420 -23.29 -10.84 23.83
CA MET A 420 -22.43 -11.18 24.99
C MET A 420 -21.39 -10.08 25.28
N ASP A 421 -20.87 -9.43 24.25
CA ASP A 421 -19.90 -8.33 24.40
C ASP A 421 -20.53 -7.04 24.94
N LYS A 422 -21.87 -6.96 25.01
CA LYS A 422 -22.59 -5.80 25.56
C LYS A 422 -22.64 -5.79 27.09
N ILE A 423 -22.53 -6.94 27.74
CA ILE A 423 -22.71 -7.09 29.18
C ILE A 423 -21.38 -6.85 29.93
N GLU A 424 -20.28 -7.38 29.43
CA GLU A 424 -18.96 -7.29 30.07
C GLU A 424 -18.07 -6.18 29.50
N GLY A 425 -18.49 -5.53 28.41
CA GLY A 425 -17.68 -4.68 27.55
C GLY A 425 -16.64 -5.51 26.78
N PRO A 426 -16.60 -5.39 25.46
CA PRO A 426 -15.82 -6.29 24.59
C PRO A 426 -14.30 -6.24 24.87
N PHE A 427 -13.85 -5.42 25.82
CA PHE A 427 -12.46 -5.09 26.04
C PHE A 427 -12.20 -4.72 27.51
N SER A 428 -12.83 -5.41 28.46
CA SER A 428 -12.71 -5.15 29.90
C SER A 428 -11.31 -5.48 30.47
N GLU A 429 -10.52 -6.28 29.75
CA GLU A 429 -9.16 -6.62 30.19
C GLU A 429 -8.14 -5.63 29.63
N ASN A 430 -7.25 -5.17 30.50
CA ASN A 430 -6.06 -4.42 30.12
C ASN A 430 -5.35 -5.17 28.97
N PRO A 431 -5.05 -4.53 27.83
CA PRO A 431 -4.39 -5.17 26.70
C PRO A 431 -3.06 -5.85 27.06
N TYR A 432 -2.44 -5.44 28.15
CA TYR A 432 -1.25 -6.06 28.73
C TYR A 432 -1.55 -7.33 29.54
N ALA A 433 -2.71 -7.43 30.18
CA ALA A 433 -3.14 -8.63 30.93
C ALA A 433 -3.66 -9.75 30.02
N ALA A 434 -4.24 -9.43 28.87
CA ALA A 434 -4.76 -10.38 27.89
C ALA A 434 -3.68 -11.28 27.23
N ARG A 435 -2.41 -11.06 27.56
CA ARG A 435 -1.31 -11.91 27.09
C ARG A 435 -1.29 -13.28 27.77
N ALA A 436 -1.86 -13.42 28.98
CA ALA A 436 -1.77 -14.62 29.80
C ALA A 436 -2.96 -15.61 29.65
N SER A 437 -4.14 -15.19 29.14
CA SER A 437 -5.38 -15.99 29.14
C SER A 437 -5.85 -16.44 27.75
N ARG A 438 -4.98 -16.49 26.75
CA ARG A 438 -5.33 -16.60 25.32
C ARG A 438 -5.89 -17.94 24.83
N ASP A 439 -5.78 -19.03 25.56
CA ASP A 439 -6.17 -20.37 25.05
C ASP A 439 -7.69 -20.59 24.99
N GLN A 440 -8.49 -19.90 25.79
CA GLN A 440 -9.97 -20.01 25.73
C GLN A 440 -10.63 -19.03 24.74
N THR A 441 -9.87 -18.08 24.17
CA THR A 441 -10.38 -16.96 23.38
C THR A 441 -10.45 -17.20 21.88
N ASN A 442 -9.89 -18.28 21.34
CA ASN A 442 -9.78 -18.45 19.89
C ASN A 442 -11.15 -18.52 19.18
N GLN A 443 -12.15 -19.19 19.74
CA GLN A 443 -13.48 -19.27 19.12
C GLN A 443 -14.25 -17.94 19.20
N ALA A 444 -14.15 -17.24 20.32
CA ALA A 444 -14.77 -15.93 20.50
C ALA A 444 -14.12 -14.87 19.58
N VAL A 445 -12.78 -14.86 19.50
CA VAL A 445 -12.03 -13.97 18.59
C VAL A 445 -12.39 -14.24 17.12
N VAL A 446 -12.52 -15.51 16.71
CA VAL A 446 -12.95 -15.88 15.36
C VAL A 446 -14.38 -15.39 15.10
N LYS A 447 -15.31 -15.64 16.03
CA LYS A 447 -16.71 -15.22 15.92
C LYS A 447 -16.86 -13.70 15.84
N GLN A 448 -16.10 -12.95 16.63
CA GLN A 448 -16.07 -11.48 16.57
C GLN A 448 -15.41 -10.99 15.28
N ALA A 449 -14.34 -11.63 14.80
CA ALA A 449 -13.65 -11.25 13.56
C ALA A 449 -14.52 -11.39 12.31
N THR A 450 -15.56 -12.24 12.35
CA THR A 450 -16.52 -12.44 11.24
C THR A 450 -17.65 -11.42 11.23
N GLN A 451 -17.84 -10.60 12.29
CA GLN A 451 -18.90 -9.60 12.33
C GLN A 451 -18.74 -8.51 11.29
N PRO A 452 -19.85 -7.96 10.75
CA PRO A 452 -19.82 -6.86 9.78
C PRO A 452 -19.01 -5.69 10.28
N ARG A 453 -18.15 -5.17 9.41
CA ARG A 453 -17.26 -4.05 9.69
C ARG A 453 -17.18 -3.11 8.49
N GLY A 454 -17.33 -1.81 8.72
CA GLY A 454 -17.27 -0.82 7.64
C GLY A 454 -17.74 0.56 8.06
N TRP A 455 -17.92 1.42 7.06
CA TRP A 455 -18.35 2.80 7.22
C TRP A 455 -19.88 2.91 7.18
N PHE A 456 -20.44 3.79 8.03
CA PHE A 456 -21.83 4.22 8.02
C PHE A 456 -21.96 5.67 8.51
N PRO A 457 -23.05 6.40 8.17
CA PRO A 457 -23.23 7.79 8.56
C PRO A 457 -23.27 7.97 10.09
N LYS A 458 -22.63 9.01 10.61
CA LYS A 458 -22.63 9.33 12.04
C LYS A 458 -24.04 9.60 12.57
N GLN A 459 -24.91 10.17 11.75
CA GLN A 459 -26.29 10.55 12.11
C GLN A 459 -27.19 9.36 12.50
N VAL A 460 -26.89 8.14 12.03
CA VAL A 460 -27.68 6.93 12.37
C VAL A 460 -27.32 6.34 13.72
N ALA A 461 -26.30 6.86 14.41
CA ALA A 461 -25.75 6.26 15.62
C ALA A 461 -25.55 7.30 16.73
N LYS A 462 -25.82 6.90 17.96
CA LYS A 462 -25.57 7.70 19.17
C LYS A 462 -24.55 7.00 20.06
N PRO A 463 -23.64 7.73 20.72
CA PRO A 463 -22.71 7.12 21.65
C PRO A 463 -23.50 6.49 22.82
N LYS A 464 -23.08 5.27 23.18
CA LYS A 464 -23.59 4.60 24.38
C LYS A 464 -22.51 4.74 25.45
N TYR A 465 -22.80 5.50 26.52
CA TYR A 465 -21.87 5.71 27.62
C TYR A 465 -21.62 4.41 28.39
N ARG A 466 -20.40 4.22 28.87
CA ARG A 466 -19.93 2.97 29.48
C ARG A 466 -20.32 2.85 30.96
N SER A 467 -20.54 3.95 31.66
CA SER A 467 -21.03 4.02 33.03
C SER A 467 -21.20 5.49 33.51
N GLN A 468 -21.80 5.69 34.69
CA GLN A 468 -21.96 7.00 35.34
C GLN A 468 -20.65 7.76 35.60
N GLU A 469 -19.49 7.11 35.60
CA GLU A 469 -18.18 7.76 35.72
C GLU A 469 -17.81 8.65 34.53
N ASP A 470 -18.28 8.30 33.33
CA ASP A 470 -18.04 9.10 32.11
C ASP A 470 -19.00 10.30 31.98
N GLU A 471 -20.15 10.28 32.69
CA GLU A 471 -21.03 11.44 32.81
C GLU A 471 -20.46 12.52 33.72
N ASN A 472 -19.80 12.15 34.82
CA ASN A 472 -19.20 13.08 35.76
C ASN A 472 -17.94 13.81 35.23
N LYS A 473 -17.32 13.28 34.16
CA LYS A 473 -16.22 13.98 33.45
C LYS A 473 -16.69 15.04 32.45
N LYS A 474 -17.99 15.15 32.19
CA LYS A 474 -18.56 16.22 31.38
C LYS A 474 -18.83 17.50 32.16
N ASP A 475 -18.89 17.41 33.48
CA ASP A 475 -19.25 18.53 34.38
C ASP A 475 -18.01 19.09 35.11
N LEU A 476 -16.80 18.67 34.76
CA LEU A 476 -15.50 19.22 35.15
C LEU A 476 -14.72 19.71 33.94
#